data_2a906ca5901432ef243a9147d600e837
#
_entry.id   2a906ca5901432ef243a9147d600e837
#
_cell.length_a   1.000
_cell.length_b   1.000
_cell.length_c   1.000
_cell.angle_alpha   90.00
_cell.angle_beta   90.00
_cell.angle_gamma   90.00
#
_symmetry.space_group_name_H-M   'P 1'
#
loop_
_entity.id
_entity.type
_entity.pdbx_description
1 polymer ?
#
loop_
_entity_poly.entity_id
_entity_poly.type
_entity_poly.pdbx_seq_one_letter_code
_entity_poly.pdbx_strand_id
1 'polypeptide(L)'
;MMVENETKNGDDSPSALPPFAWEGLLALVVVKVLLHIPAHPAYGYFRDEFYYLACADNLAWGYVDHPPLSIAVLAITRFFLGDAMWALRLPVVIAGSGALVLTALLAREMGGGKYAQVLAALALLVAPIYLALGTFFSM
;
A
#
# COMPACT_ATOMS: atom_id res chain seq x y z
N MET A 1 24.36 -58.46 -16.49
CA MET A 1 24.52 -56.98 -16.59
C MET A 1 23.22 -56.39 -16.08
N MET A 2 23.15 -56.16 -14.75
CA MET A 2 21.97 -55.58 -14.08
C MET A 2 22.07 -54.07 -14.21
N VAL A 3 21.07 -53.46 -14.81
CA VAL A 3 20.90 -51.98 -14.83
C VAL A 3 20.10 -51.65 -13.58
N GLU A 4 20.80 -51.08 -12.60
CA GLU A 4 20.22 -50.57 -11.36
C GLU A 4 19.48 -49.28 -11.69
N ASN A 5 18.15 -49.36 -11.60
CA ASN A 5 17.25 -48.27 -11.86
C ASN A 5 17.17 -47.42 -10.57
N GLU A 6 18.03 -46.43 -10.46
CA GLU A 6 17.91 -45.41 -9.39
C GLU A 6 16.60 -44.64 -9.57
N THR A 7 15.58 -45.07 -8.86
CA THR A 7 14.38 -44.28 -8.64
C THR A 7 14.76 -43.08 -7.79
N LYS A 8 15.01 -41.96 -8.47
CA LYS A 8 15.16 -40.65 -7.86
C LYS A 8 13.84 -40.27 -7.19
N ASN A 9 13.71 -40.62 -5.91
CA ASN A 9 12.65 -40.11 -5.04
C ASN A 9 12.74 -38.56 -5.02
N GLY A 10 11.96 -37.92 -5.85
CA GLY A 10 11.69 -36.49 -5.71
C GLY A 10 10.98 -36.30 -4.38
N ASP A 11 11.68 -35.75 -3.43
CA ASP A 11 11.10 -35.25 -2.19
C ASP A 11 10.26 -33.99 -2.54
N ASP A 12 9.00 -34.24 -2.90
CA ASP A 12 7.97 -33.22 -3.12
C ASP A 12 7.45 -32.67 -1.80
N SER A 13 8.33 -32.46 -0.83
CA SER A 13 7.96 -31.67 0.34
C SER A 13 7.66 -30.23 -0.15
N PRO A 14 6.48 -29.67 0.17
CA PRO A 14 6.16 -28.30 -0.21
C PRO A 14 7.26 -27.40 0.31
N SER A 15 7.97 -26.76 -0.60
CA SER A 15 9.08 -25.87 -0.26
C SER A 15 8.56 -24.80 0.70
N ALA A 16 9.07 -24.79 1.93
CA ALA A 16 8.66 -23.81 2.94
C ALA A 16 8.87 -22.41 2.39
N LEU A 17 7.84 -21.57 2.50
CA LEU A 17 7.90 -20.18 2.05
C LEU A 17 9.11 -19.47 2.68
N PRO A 18 9.80 -18.61 1.94
CA PRO A 18 10.93 -17.84 2.47
C PRO A 18 10.51 -17.01 3.68
N PRO A 19 11.42 -16.74 4.61
CA PRO A 19 11.13 -15.88 5.76
C PRO A 19 10.76 -14.46 5.31
N PHE A 20 9.83 -13.84 6.00
CA PHE A 20 9.35 -12.50 5.67
C PHE A 20 10.38 -11.43 6.07
N ALA A 21 10.55 -10.42 5.22
CA ALA A 21 11.58 -9.39 5.37
C ALA A 21 11.10 -8.19 6.23
N TRP A 22 10.67 -8.43 7.47
CA TRP A 22 10.08 -7.42 8.35
C TRP A 22 10.91 -6.15 8.51
N GLU A 23 12.20 -6.29 8.74
CA GLU A 23 13.09 -5.15 9.02
C GLU A 23 13.19 -4.20 7.82
N GLY A 24 13.45 -4.77 6.63
CA GLY A 24 13.53 -3.98 5.40
C GLY A 24 12.21 -3.32 5.03
N LEU A 25 11.09 -4.04 5.21
CA LEU A 25 9.76 -3.50 4.93
C LEU A 25 9.36 -2.41 5.90
N LEU A 26 9.63 -2.59 7.19
CA LEU A 26 9.36 -1.56 8.19
C LEU A 26 10.13 -0.28 7.87
N ALA A 27 11.40 -0.39 7.48
CA ALA A 27 12.20 0.75 7.05
C ALA A 27 11.57 1.47 5.85
N LEU A 28 11.11 0.73 4.83
CA LEU A 28 10.45 1.32 3.65
C LEU A 28 9.11 1.98 3.99
N VAL A 29 8.32 1.38 4.88
CA VAL A 29 7.06 1.98 5.37
C VAL A 29 7.34 3.27 6.13
N VAL A 30 8.35 3.28 7.01
CA VAL A 30 8.76 4.50 7.73
C VAL A 30 9.21 5.58 6.76
N VAL A 31 10.04 5.25 5.78
CA VAL A 31 10.47 6.19 4.73
C VAL A 31 9.26 6.75 3.98
N LYS A 32 8.31 5.89 3.58
CA LYS A 32 7.07 6.34 2.93
C LYS A 32 6.31 7.34 3.79
N VAL A 33 6.08 7.02 5.05
CA VAL A 33 5.36 7.89 5.98
C VAL A 33 6.07 9.24 6.14
N LEU A 34 7.40 9.22 6.30
CA LEU A 34 8.22 10.43 6.41
C LEU A 34 8.22 11.27 5.14
N LEU A 35 8.15 10.67 3.97
CA LEU A 35 8.06 11.39 2.70
C LEU A 35 6.71 12.09 2.53
N HIS A 36 5.63 11.53 3.07
CA HIS A 36 4.26 12.04 2.84
C HIS A 36 3.76 12.96 3.94
N ILE A 37 4.22 12.86 5.17
CA ILE A 37 3.83 13.76 6.28
C ILE A 37 4.35 15.19 6.09
N PRO A 38 5.65 15.43 5.72
CA PRO A 38 6.17 16.79 5.59
C PRO A 38 5.74 17.52 4.31
N ALA A 39 5.35 16.82 3.27
CA ALA A 39 4.88 17.44 2.02
C ALA A 39 3.58 18.26 2.18
N HIS A 40 3.04 18.26 3.38
CA HIS A 40 1.75 18.76 3.79
C HIS A 40 1.53 20.28 3.72
N PRO A 41 2.44 21.14 4.24
CA PRO A 41 2.15 22.56 4.36
C PRO A 41 2.37 23.34 3.06
N ALA A 42 3.18 22.82 2.14
CA ALA A 42 3.59 23.54 0.94
C ALA A 42 2.54 23.53 -0.18
N TYR A 43 1.69 22.50 -0.21
CA TYR A 43 0.61 22.36 -1.18
C TYR A 43 -0.73 22.39 -0.43
N GLY A 44 -1.52 23.43 -0.61
CA GLY A 44 -2.89 23.51 -0.07
C GLY A 44 -3.76 22.32 -0.47
N TYR A 45 -5.06 22.46 -0.29
CA TYR A 45 -6.01 21.45 -0.77
C TYR A 45 -5.90 21.28 -2.27
N PHE A 46 -5.84 20.02 -2.74
CA PHE A 46 -5.99 19.72 -4.15
C PHE A 46 -7.46 19.93 -4.55
N ARG A 47 -7.70 20.39 -5.77
CA ARG A 47 -9.06 20.72 -6.25
C ARG A 47 -10.09 19.62 -5.95
N ASP A 48 -9.71 18.37 -6.14
CA ASP A 48 -10.59 17.23 -5.97
C ASP A 48 -10.86 16.93 -4.47
N GLU A 49 -9.94 17.30 -3.57
CA GLU A 49 -10.14 17.14 -2.11
C GLU A 49 -11.33 17.97 -1.63
N PHE A 50 -11.57 19.17 -2.17
CA PHE A 50 -12.77 19.96 -1.84
C PHE A 50 -14.06 19.26 -2.25
N TYR A 51 -14.04 18.60 -3.41
CA TYR A 51 -15.21 17.86 -3.89
C TYR A 51 -15.49 16.64 -3.00
N TYR A 52 -14.46 15.90 -2.61
CA TYR A 52 -14.61 14.78 -1.68
C TYR A 52 -15.09 15.22 -0.29
N LEU A 53 -14.65 16.38 0.19
CA LEU A 53 -15.14 16.96 1.44
C LEU A 53 -16.65 17.27 1.35
N ALA A 54 -17.10 17.88 0.26
CA ALA A 54 -18.52 18.16 0.03
C ALA A 54 -19.35 16.86 -0.08
N CYS A 55 -18.81 15.82 -0.71
CA CYS A 55 -19.44 14.49 -0.75
C CYS A 55 -19.49 13.84 0.64
N ALA A 56 -18.46 14.01 1.47
CA ALA A 56 -18.43 13.48 2.83
C ALA A 56 -19.45 14.15 3.76
N ASP A 57 -19.82 15.40 3.50
CA ASP A 57 -20.90 16.12 4.20
C ASP A 57 -22.29 15.61 3.78
N ASN A 58 -22.40 14.96 2.60
CA ASN A 58 -23.64 14.45 2.05
C ASN A 58 -23.45 12.97 1.63
N LEU A 59 -23.40 12.08 2.61
CA LEU A 59 -23.20 10.66 2.36
C LEU A 59 -24.34 10.06 1.54
N ALA A 60 -23.97 9.41 0.44
CA ALA A 60 -24.87 8.72 -0.47
C ALA A 60 -24.31 7.33 -0.85
N TRP A 61 -25.20 6.43 -1.26
CA TRP A 61 -24.81 5.08 -1.70
C TRP A 61 -24.13 5.05 -3.08
N GLY A 62 -24.08 6.18 -3.78
CA GLY A 62 -23.40 6.33 -5.06
C GLY A 62 -23.18 7.79 -5.38
N TYR A 63 -22.08 8.07 -6.04
CA TYR A 63 -21.70 9.38 -6.58
C TYR A 63 -21.46 9.22 -8.07
N VAL A 64 -21.50 10.33 -8.81
CA VAL A 64 -21.37 10.32 -10.27
C VAL A 64 -20.00 9.79 -10.71
N ASP A 65 -18.95 10.15 -9.95
CA ASP A 65 -17.57 9.96 -10.37
C ASP A 65 -16.77 9.01 -9.46
N HIS A 66 -17.32 8.59 -8.30
CA HIS A 66 -16.54 7.79 -7.35
C HIS A 66 -17.34 6.70 -6.64
N PRO A 67 -16.64 5.63 -6.20
CA PRO A 67 -17.25 4.63 -5.34
C PRO A 67 -17.53 5.21 -3.94
N PRO A 68 -18.65 4.83 -3.32
CA PRO A 68 -19.05 5.39 -2.02
C PRO A 68 -18.13 5.03 -0.86
N LEU A 69 -17.37 3.95 -1.00
CA LEU A 69 -16.49 3.46 0.07
C LEU A 69 -15.41 4.48 0.46
N SER A 70 -14.81 5.13 -0.50
CA SER A 70 -13.76 6.12 -0.27
C SER A 70 -14.29 7.36 0.44
N ILE A 71 -15.47 7.82 0.06
CA ILE A 71 -16.14 8.93 0.75
C ILE A 71 -16.52 8.54 2.17
N ALA A 72 -16.99 7.29 2.39
CA ALA A 72 -17.28 6.79 3.72
C ALA A 72 -16.01 6.74 4.60
N VAL A 73 -14.88 6.27 4.07
CA VAL A 73 -13.59 6.27 4.77
C VAL A 73 -13.17 7.69 5.12
N LEU A 74 -13.33 8.64 4.20
CA LEU A 74 -13.03 10.05 4.44
C LEU A 74 -13.92 10.63 5.54
N ALA A 75 -15.23 10.37 5.49
CA ALA A 75 -16.19 10.84 6.50
C ALA A 75 -15.88 10.26 7.89
N ILE A 76 -15.54 8.98 7.98
CA ILE A 76 -15.12 8.33 9.24
C ILE A 76 -13.84 8.99 9.76
N THR A 77 -12.87 9.23 8.89
CA THR A 77 -11.61 9.87 9.28
C THR A 77 -11.86 11.28 9.82
N ARG A 78 -12.70 12.08 9.16
CA ARG A 78 -13.10 13.41 9.61
C ARG A 78 -13.82 13.37 10.96
N PHE A 79 -14.70 12.42 11.16
CA PHE A 79 -15.43 12.27 12.42
C PHE A 79 -14.51 12.08 13.62
N PHE A 80 -13.43 11.27 13.47
CA PHE A 80 -12.50 10.97 14.56
C PHE A 80 -11.34 11.96 14.69
N LEU A 81 -10.84 12.50 13.59
CA LEU A 81 -9.59 13.26 13.53
C LEU A 81 -9.80 14.73 13.11
N GLY A 82 -11.04 15.11 12.78
CA GLY A 82 -11.36 16.44 12.31
C GLY A 82 -10.96 16.74 10.87
N ASP A 83 -11.07 18.01 10.49
CA ASP A 83 -10.86 18.50 9.11
C ASP A 83 -9.39 18.89 8.82
N ALA A 84 -8.46 18.51 9.69
CA ALA A 84 -7.06 18.80 9.47
C ALA A 84 -6.54 18.10 8.21
N MET A 85 -5.75 18.78 7.40
CA MET A 85 -5.26 18.28 6.12
C MET A 85 -4.49 16.97 6.24
N TRP A 86 -3.72 16.79 7.32
CA TRP A 86 -3.02 15.53 7.59
C TRP A 86 -3.98 14.37 7.87
N ALA A 87 -5.12 14.66 8.53
CA ALA A 87 -6.14 13.67 8.83
C ALA A 87 -6.81 13.16 7.54
N LEU A 88 -7.11 14.04 6.61
CA LEU A 88 -7.71 13.69 5.32
C LEU A 88 -6.81 12.80 4.47
N ARG A 89 -5.50 12.96 4.57
CA ARG A 89 -4.51 12.19 3.80
C ARG A 89 -4.06 10.91 4.50
N LEU A 90 -4.35 10.75 5.78
CA LEU A 90 -3.98 9.58 6.55
C LEU A 90 -4.46 8.25 5.91
N PRO A 91 -5.71 8.11 5.44
CA PRO A 91 -6.16 6.89 4.77
C PRO A 91 -5.32 6.52 3.55
N VAL A 92 -4.90 7.53 2.77
CA VAL A 92 -4.06 7.32 1.58
C VAL A 92 -2.67 6.81 1.97
N VAL A 93 -2.09 7.38 3.03
CA VAL A 93 -0.78 6.93 3.55
C VAL A 93 -0.86 5.50 4.06
N ILE A 94 -1.93 5.15 4.79
CA ILE A 94 -2.17 3.78 5.29
C ILE A 94 -2.35 2.81 4.12
N ALA A 95 -3.22 3.12 3.17
CA ALA A 95 -3.48 2.27 2.01
C ALA A 95 -2.21 2.05 1.18
N GLY A 96 -1.46 3.10 0.92
CA GLY A 96 -0.19 2.99 0.24
C GLY A 96 0.84 2.16 1.03
N SER A 97 0.94 2.33 2.35
CA SER A 97 1.82 1.48 3.17
C SER A 97 1.41 0.01 3.10
N GLY A 98 0.10 -0.26 3.11
CA GLY A 98 -0.44 -1.60 2.87
C GLY A 98 -0.04 -2.18 1.50
N ALA A 99 -0.04 -1.36 0.45
CA ALA A 99 0.38 -1.78 -0.88
C ALA A 99 1.86 -2.22 -0.92
N LEU A 100 2.76 -1.55 -0.19
CA LEU A 100 4.16 -1.97 -0.07
C LEU A 100 4.26 -3.36 0.57
N VAL A 101 3.52 -3.59 1.67
CA VAL A 101 3.52 -4.87 2.37
C VAL A 101 2.95 -5.98 1.48
N LEU A 102 1.84 -5.72 0.79
CA LEU A 102 1.22 -6.68 -0.13
C LEU A 102 2.14 -7.02 -1.30
N THR A 103 2.88 -6.05 -1.84
CA THR A 103 3.86 -6.29 -2.91
C THR A 103 4.98 -7.21 -2.44
N ALA A 104 5.48 -7.02 -1.22
CA ALA A 104 6.48 -7.89 -0.64
C ALA A 104 5.93 -9.29 -0.34
N LEU A 105 4.69 -9.39 0.13
CA LEU A 105 4.02 -10.69 0.33
C LEU A 105 3.85 -11.42 -0.99
N LEU A 106 3.45 -10.74 -2.06
CA LEU A 106 3.39 -11.31 -3.40
C LEU A 106 4.74 -11.88 -3.85
N ALA A 107 5.80 -11.09 -3.69
CA ALA A 107 7.16 -11.54 -4.01
C ALA A 107 7.56 -12.78 -3.20
N ARG A 108 7.15 -12.84 -1.92
CA ARG A 108 7.37 -14.00 -1.05
C ARG A 108 6.62 -15.24 -1.53
N GLU A 109 5.32 -15.11 -1.87
CA GLU A 109 4.51 -16.22 -2.39
C GLU A 109 5.05 -16.78 -3.73
N MET A 110 5.71 -15.93 -4.52
CA MET A 110 6.43 -16.33 -5.73
C MET A 110 7.79 -16.99 -5.43
N GLY A 111 8.12 -17.26 -4.16
CA GLY A 111 9.39 -17.88 -3.75
C GLY A 111 10.54 -16.90 -3.55
N GLY A 112 10.28 -15.60 -3.63
CA GLY A 112 11.30 -14.56 -3.46
C GLY A 112 11.84 -14.47 -2.02
N GLY A 113 13.15 -14.59 -1.85
CA GLY A 113 13.84 -14.40 -0.58
C GLY A 113 13.71 -12.96 -0.05
N LYS A 114 14.24 -12.70 1.14
CA LYS A 114 14.17 -11.37 1.80
C LYS A 114 14.60 -10.21 0.90
N TYR A 115 15.66 -10.40 0.13
CA TYR A 115 16.14 -9.37 -0.80
C TYR A 115 15.13 -9.05 -1.90
N ALA A 116 14.53 -10.08 -2.51
CA ALA A 116 13.52 -9.89 -3.57
C ALA A 116 12.27 -9.18 -3.03
N GLN A 117 11.83 -9.50 -1.82
CA GLN A 117 10.69 -8.85 -1.15
C GLN A 117 10.94 -7.35 -0.94
N VAL A 118 12.12 -6.99 -0.41
CA VAL A 118 12.50 -5.58 -0.18
C VAL A 118 12.67 -4.84 -1.51
N LEU A 119 13.30 -5.48 -2.51
CA LEU A 119 13.50 -4.86 -3.82
C LEU A 119 12.16 -4.60 -4.54
N ALA A 120 11.22 -5.53 -4.47
CA ALA A 120 9.87 -5.36 -5.04
C ALA A 120 9.12 -4.19 -4.38
N ALA A 121 9.15 -4.12 -3.04
CA ALA A 121 8.55 -3.01 -2.31
C ALA A 121 9.25 -1.68 -2.60
N LEU A 122 10.59 -1.65 -2.69
CA LEU A 122 11.36 -0.47 -3.06
C LEU A 122 11.01 0.01 -4.48
N ALA A 123 10.90 -0.90 -5.44
CA ALA A 123 10.52 -0.56 -6.81
C ALA A 123 9.14 0.13 -6.86
N LEU A 124 8.19 -0.36 -6.06
CA LEU A 124 6.88 0.31 -5.93
C LEU A 124 7.04 1.68 -5.25
N LEU A 125 7.82 1.77 -4.17
CA LEU A 125 8.00 3.02 -3.41
C LEU A 125 8.58 4.15 -4.28
N VAL A 126 9.54 3.84 -5.15
CA VAL A 126 10.20 4.86 -6.01
C VAL A 126 9.43 5.14 -7.30
N ALA A 127 8.33 4.43 -7.58
CA ALA A 127 7.53 4.67 -8.77
C ALA A 127 6.90 6.08 -8.71
N PRO A 128 7.12 6.96 -9.71
CA PRO A 128 6.66 8.35 -9.66
C PRO A 128 5.15 8.48 -9.48
N ILE A 129 4.38 7.64 -10.15
CA ILE A 129 2.91 7.62 -10.03
C ILE A 129 2.46 7.27 -8.61
N TYR A 130 3.14 6.33 -7.96
CA TYR A 130 2.83 5.92 -6.60
C TYR A 130 3.17 7.01 -5.57
N LEU A 131 4.27 7.72 -5.77
CA LEU A 131 4.64 8.88 -4.95
C LEU A 131 3.64 10.00 -5.13
N ALA A 132 3.26 10.31 -6.37
CA ALA A 132 2.29 11.37 -6.66
C ALA A 132 0.92 11.07 -6.03
N LEU A 133 0.37 9.88 -6.28
CA LEU A 133 -0.95 9.49 -5.73
C LEU A 133 -0.96 9.36 -4.19
N GLY A 134 0.21 9.16 -3.57
CA GLY A 134 0.35 9.12 -2.11
C GLY A 134 0.31 10.47 -1.41
N THR A 135 0.36 11.60 -2.14
CA THR A 135 0.46 12.94 -1.57
C THR A 135 -0.88 13.64 -1.35
N PHE A 136 -1.93 13.22 -2.02
CA PHE A 136 -3.26 13.82 -1.91
C PHE A 136 -4.35 12.74 -1.97
N PHE A 137 -5.52 13.07 -1.43
CA PHE A 137 -6.67 12.20 -1.51
C PHE A 137 -7.26 12.29 -2.92
N SER A 138 -6.97 11.27 -3.75
CA SER A 138 -7.43 11.14 -5.13
C SER A 138 -7.83 9.71 -5.42
N MET A 139 -8.75 9.53 -6.33
CA MET A 139 -9.20 8.24 -6.83
C MET A 139 -9.11 8.16 -8.33
#